data_c0b31921029969a9f5730d383fca4b24
#
_entry.id   c0b31921029969a9f5730d383fca4b24
#
_cell.length_a   1.000
_cell.length_b   1.000
_cell.length_c   1.000
_cell.angle_alpha   90.00
_cell.angle_beta   90.00
_cell.angle_gamma   90.00
#
_symmetry.space_group_name_H-M   'P 1'
#
loop_
_entity.id
_entity.type
_entity.pdbx_description
1 polymer ?
#
loop_
_entity_poly.entity_id
_entity_poly.type
_entity_poly.pdbx_seq_one_letter_code
_entity_poly.pdbx_strand_id
1 'polypeptide(L)'
;MPTLRIFTERDVPAVAALFVRAYPQYRWASQSACESYIRELLFDNPWRDPELPSWVAEDDGRICGFYGVMPRRMRLRGRPIRVAVTVQFMVDPDPRYSLTVLQLAKACLSGPQDLTLADGAHDLSRRLWIGIGGSAALLYSLHWSRPLRPARYVLSLLEQRAALPLPLRLAGACWPPWPTHWRPGCPRTGSIGKTAS
;
A
#
# COMPACT_ATOMS: atom_id res chain seq x y z
N MET A 1 -16.22 1.19 -20.82
CA MET A 1 -15.41 2.01 -19.88
C MET A 1 -15.70 1.53 -18.47
N PRO A 2 -14.68 1.31 -17.65
CA PRO A 2 -14.90 0.87 -16.28
C PRO A 2 -15.77 1.85 -15.49
N THR A 3 -16.65 1.31 -14.65
CA THR A 3 -17.48 2.08 -13.73
C THR A 3 -16.73 2.25 -12.40
N LEU A 4 -16.70 3.48 -11.89
CA LEU A 4 -16.11 3.74 -10.57
C LEU A 4 -17.18 3.62 -9.49
N ARG A 5 -16.83 2.94 -8.40
CA ARG A 5 -17.68 2.86 -7.20
C ARG A 5 -16.86 2.75 -5.92
N ILE A 6 -17.53 2.96 -4.81
CA ILE A 6 -16.93 2.80 -3.48
C ILE A 6 -16.56 1.33 -3.26
N PHE A 7 -15.37 1.13 -2.70
CA PHE A 7 -14.87 -0.18 -2.26
C PHE A 7 -15.62 -0.68 -1.03
N THR A 8 -16.02 -1.93 -1.05
CA THR A 8 -16.74 -2.62 0.03
C THR A 8 -16.01 -3.87 0.49
N GLU A 9 -16.36 -4.43 1.64
CA GLU A 9 -15.75 -5.68 2.13
C GLU A 9 -15.91 -6.87 1.17
N ARG A 10 -17.00 -6.88 0.39
CA ARG A 10 -17.26 -7.93 -0.62
C ARG A 10 -16.24 -7.93 -1.74
N ASP A 11 -15.58 -6.80 -1.97
CA ASP A 11 -14.60 -6.63 -3.03
C ASP A 11 -13.19 -7.10 -2.63
N VAL A 12 -12.96 -7.37 -1.34
CA VAL A 12 -11.63 -7.72 -0.81
C VAL A 12 -10.98 -8.88 -1.57
N PRO A 13 -11.67 -10.00 -1.86
CA PRO A 13 -11.04 -11.10 -2.62
C PRO A 13 -10.64 -10.69 -4.05
N ALA A 14 -11.47 -9.90 -4.73
CA ALA A 14 -11.20 -9.44 -6.09
C ALA A 14 -10.04 -8.42 -6.13
N VAL A 15 -9.97 -7.53 -5.13
CA VAL A 15 -8.85 -6.57 -4.97
C VAL A 15 -7.56 -7.30 -4.61
N ALA A 16 -7.60 -8.33 -3.76
CA ALA A 16 -6.44 -9.17 -3.46
C ALA A 16 -5.92 -9.88 -4.73
N ALA A 17 -6.82 -10.42 -5.56
CA ALA A 17 -6.45 -11.02 -6.84
C ALA A 17 -5.84 -9.98 -7.82
N LEU A 18 -6.37 -8.76 -7.85
CA LEU A 18 -5.78 -7.66 -8.61
C LEU A 18 -4.37 -7.32 -8.10
N PHE A 19 -4.18 -7.28 -6.77
CA PHE A 19 -2.90 -7.00 -6.15
C PHE A 19 -1.82 -7.98 -6.60
N VAL A 20 -2.12 -9.27 -6.60
CA VAL A 20 -1.18 -10.32 -7.04
C VAL A 20 -0.80 -10.15 -8.51
N ARG A 21 -1.76 -9.74 -9.36
CA ARG A 21 -1.51 -9.50 -10.80
C ARG A 21 -0.69 -8.23 -11.05
N ALA A 22 -1.03 -7.16 -10.35
CA ALA A 22 -0.37 -5.86 -10.53
C ALA A 22 1.04 -5.81 -9.94
N TYR A 23 1.29 -6.59 -8.90
CA TYR A 23 2.55 -6.59 -8.15
C TYR A 23 3.10 -8.00 -7.92
N PRO A 24 3.51 -8.72 -8.96
CA PRO A 24 3.99 -10.10 -8.85
C PRO A 24 5.28 -10.24 -8.02
N GLN A 25 6.02 -9.14 -7.81
CA GLN A 25 7.20 -9.09 -6.96
C GLN A 25 6.89 -9.25 -5.47
N TYR A 26 5.66 -8.94 -5.02
CA TYR A 26 5.24 -9.15 -3.64
C TYR A 26 4.79 -10.59 -3.45
N ARG A 27 5.61 -11.37 -2.75
CA ARG A 27 5.29 -12.76 -2.44
C ARG A 27 4.40 -12.83 -1.20
N TRP A 28 3.11 -12.98 -1.41
CA TRP A 28 2.18 -13.29 -0.35
C TRP A 28 2.27 -14.78 0.03
N ALA A 29 2.10 -15.08 1.33
CA ALA A 29 2.07 -16.49 1.79
C ALA A 29 0.87 -17.25 1.20
N SER A 30 -0.26 -16.53 1.01
CA SER A 30 -1.49 -17.04 0.39
C SER A 30 -2.37 -15.85 -0.04
N GLN A 31 -3.38 -16.12 -0.86
CA GLN A 31 -4.40 -15.11 -1.18
C GLN A 31 -5.11 -14.63 0.09
N SER A 32 -5.47 -15.54 1.00
CA SER A 32 -6.11 -15.19 2.27
C SER A 32 -5.26 -14.27 3.15
N ALA A 33 -3.93 -14.38 3.09
CA ALA A 33 -3.03 -13.45 3.79
C ALA A 33 -3.09 -12.04 3.20
N CYS A 34 -3.21 -11.92 1.87
CA CYS A 34 -3.42 -10.64 1.20
C CYS A 34 -4.79 -10.05 1.53
N GLU A 35 -5.84 -10.85 1.54
CA GLU A 35 -7.19 -10.43 1.91
C GLU A 35 -7.25 -9.93 3.36
N SER A 36 -6.62 -10.66 4.31
CA SER A 36 -6.53 -10.25 5.71
C SER A 36 -5.80 -8.92 5.86
N TYR A 37 -4.70 -8.73 5.13
CA TYR A 37 -3.97 -7.46 5.11
C TYR A 37 -4.83 -6.29 4.62
N ILE A 38 -5.56 -6.47 3.51
CA ILE A 38 -6.43 -5.43 2.95
C ILE A 38 -7.55 -5.09 3.94
N ARG A 39 -8.14 -6.10 4.59
CA ARG A 39 -9.21 -5.92 5.57
C ARG A 39 -8.72 -5.15 6.79
N GLU A 40 -7.60 -5.57 7.37
CA GLU A 40 -6.98 -4.90 8.51
C GLU A 40 -6.63 -3.43 8.18
N LEU A 41 -6.05 -3.19 7.00
CA LEU A 41 -5.62 -1.87 6.59
C LEU A 41 -6.78 -0.89 6.41
N LEU A 42 -7.90 -1.33 5.83
CA LEU A 42 -8.94 -0.43 5.34
C LEU A 42 -10.26 -0.52 6.12
N PHE A 43 -10.60 -1.67 6.69
CA PHE A 43 -11.86 -1.85 7.42
C PHE A 43 -11.67 -1.86 8.94
N ASP A 44 -10.62 -2.50 9.44
CA ASP A 44 -10.32 -2.57 10.87
C ASP A 44 -9.53 -1.34 11.37
N ASN A 45 -9.39 -0.32 10.51
CA ASN A 45 -8.70 0.92 10.84
C ASN A 45 -9.56 1.77 11.80
N PRO A 46 -9.06 2.13 13.00
CA PRO A 46 -9.81 2.90 13.99
C PRO A 46 -10.12 4.34 13.55
N TRP A 47 -9.46 4.84 12.49
CA TRP A 47 -9.72 6.17 11.92
C TRP A 47 -10.53 6.12 10.62
N ARG A 48 -11.18 5.00 10.35
CA ARG A 48 -12.06 4.87 9.19
C ARG A 48 -13.07 6.04 9.15
N ASP A 49 -13.18 6.66 7.98
CA ASP A 49 -14.09 7.77 7.72
C ASP A 49 -14.95 7.42 6.49
N PRO A 50 -16.27 7.27 6.65
CA PRO A 50 -17.16 6.92 5.53
C PRO A 50 -17.16 7.97 4.40
N GLU A 51 -16.82 9.22 4.70
CA GLU A 51 -16.75 10.28 3.69
C GLU A 51 -15.41 10.29 2.91
N LEU A 52 -14.43 9.48 3.35
CA LEU A 52 -13.16 9.25 2.66
C LEU A 52 -13.02 7.79 2.23
N PRO A 53 -13.86 7.32 1.30
CA PRO A 53 -13.87 5.92 0.89
C PRO A 53 -12.67 5.57 0.01
N SER A 54 -12.29 4.29 0.02
CA SER A 54 -11.49 3.70 -1.05
C SER A 54 -12.35 3.46 -2.29
N TRP A 55 -11.72 3.39 -3.46
CA TRP A 55 -12.40 3.29 -4.74
C TRP A 55 -12.00 2.05 -5.53
N VAL A 56 -12.95 1.48 -6.25
CA VAL A 56 -12.71 0.43 -7.24
C VAL A 56 -13.19 0.86 -8.61
N ALA A 57 -12.52 0.37 -9.63
CA ALA A 57 -12.96 0.43 -11.02
C ALA A 57 -13.39 -0.98 -11.44
N GLU A 58 -14.61 -1.10 -11.93
CA GLU A 58 -15.21 -2.37 -12.34
C GLU A 58 -15.58 -2.33 -13.82
N ASP A 59 -15.22 -3.38 -14.56
CA ASP A 59 -15.52 -3.58 -15.97
C ASP A 59 -16.08 -4.98 -16.14
N ASP A 60 -17.32 -5.09 -16.62
CA ASP A 60 -18.04 -6.36 -16.81
C ASP A 60 -17.99 -7.30 -15.57
N GLY A 61 -18.24 -6.74 -14.37
CA GLY A 61 -18.24 -7.50 -13.11
C GLY A 61 -16.84 -7.86 -12.59
N ARG A 62 -15.77 -7.42 -13.26
CA ARG A 62 -14.39 -7.64 -12.85
C ARG A 62 -13.75 -6.36 -12.33
N ILE A 63 -13.11 -6.42 -11.17
CA ILE A 63 -12.32 -5.30 -10.67
C ILE A 63 -11.00 -5.21 -11.47
N CYS A 64 -10.86 -4.08 -12.17
CA CYS A 64 -9.70 -3.74 -12.99
C CYS A 64 -8.85 -2.60 -12.40
N GLY A 65 -9.33 -1.93 -11.34
CA GLY A 65 -8.57 -0.89 -10.66
C GLY A 65 -8.98 -0.73 -9.21
N PHE A 66 -8.03 -0.29 -8.39
CA PHE A 66 -8.25 -0.03 -6.96
C PHE A 66 -7.43 1.16 -6.50
N TYR A 67 -8.01 2.00 -5.66
CA TYR A 67 -7.37 3.11 -5.00
C TYR A 67 -7.72 3.11 -3.52
N GLY A 68 -6.79 2.67 -2.69
CA GLY A 68 -6.97 2.61 -1.25
C GLY A 68 -6.78 3.98 -0.60
N VAL A 69 -7.66 4.29 0.34
CA VAL A 69 -7.60 5.49 1.17
C VAL A 69 -7.61 5.09 2.63
N MET A 70 -6.61 5.56 3.36
CA MET A 70 -6.49 5.40 4.79
C MET A 70 -6.63 6.76 5.46
N PRO A 71 -7.80 7.09 6.01
CA PRO A 71 -8.03 8.37 6.67
C PRO A 71 -7.10 8.59 7.87
N ARG A 72 -6.67 9.83 8.07
CA ARG A 72 -5.90 10.26 9.24
C ARG A 72 -6.41 11.61 9.74
N ARG A 73 -6.51 11.73 11.04
CA ARG A 73 -6.76 13.00 11.71
C ARG A 73 -5.43 13.64 12.05
N MET A 74 -5.14 14.78 11.46
CA MET A 74 -3.89 15.50 11.65
C MET A 74 -4.17 16.93 12.15
N ARG A 75 -3.12 17.63 12.54
CA ARG A 75 -3.17 19.05 12.88
C ARG A 75 -2.18 19.82 12.02
N LEU A 76 -2.64 20.89 11.40
CA LEU A 76 -1.80 21.84 10.70
C LEU A 76 -1.89 23.20 11.41
N ARG A 77 -0.78 23.69 11.94
CA ARG A 77 -0.72 24.95 12.71
C ARG A 77 -1.78 25.02 13.81
N GLY A 78 -1.96 23.91 14.53
CA GLY A 78 -2.93 23.79 15.63
C GLY A 78 -4.38 23.52 15.20
N ARG A 79 -4.74 23.65 13.93
CA ARG A 79 -6.09 23.37 13.42
C ARG A 79 -6.21 21.91 13.03
N PRO A 80 -7.30 21.21 13.41
CA PRO A 80 -7.54 19.85 12.95
C PRO A 80 -7.81 19.86 11.44
N ILE A 81 -7.22 18.87 10.74
CA ILE A 81 -7.44 18.65 9.30
C ILE A 81 -7.74 17.18 9.04
N ARG A 82 -8.54 16.93 8.01
CA ARG A 82 -8.84 15.60 7.49
C ARG A 82 -7.85 15.25 6.39
N VAL A 83 -7.17 14.14 6.55
CA VAL A 83 -6.12 13.73 5.62
C VAL A 83 -6.47 12.36 5.01
N ALA A 84 -6.46 12.28 3.70
CA ALA A 84 -6.53 11.04 2.94
C ALA A 84 -5.10 10.56 2.65
N VAL A 85 -4.62 9.54 3.35
CA VAL A 85 -3.37 8.86 2.99
C VAL A 85 -3.69 7.81 1.97
N THR A 86 -3.12 7.92 0.78
CA THR A 86 -3.38 6.99 -0.32
C THR A 86 -2.46 5.78 -0.22
N VAL A 87 -3.06 4.60 -0.34
CA VAL A 87 -2.37 3.32 -0.22
C VAL A 87 -2.80 2.39 -1.33
N GLN A 88 -1.91 1.47 -1.75
CA GLN A 88 -2.24 0.39 -2.68
C GLN A 88 -2.95 0.85 -3.97
N PHE A 89 -2.42 1.91 -4.61
CA PHE A 89 -2.92 2.35 -5.90
C PHE A 89 -2.49 1.37 -7.01
N MET A 90 -3.45 0.71 -7.63
CA MET A 90 -3.19 -0.30 -8.66
C MET A 90 -4.28 -0.34 -9.72
N VAL A 91 -3.86 -0.63 -10.95
CA VAL A 91 -4.74 -0.86 -12.09
C VAL A 91 -4.22 -2.09 -12.82
N ASP A 92 -5.12 -2.87 -13.38
CA ASP A 92 -4.78 -4.05 -14.19
C ASP A 92 -3.81 -3.63 -15.31
N PRO A 93 -2.73 -4.37 -15.55
CA PRO A 93 -1.70 -4.00 -16.54
C PRO A 93 -2.17 -4.02 -18.00
N ASP A 94 -3.40 -4.46 -18.27
CA ASP A 94 -3.98 -4.39 -19.61
C ASP A 94 -4.05 -2.92 -20.09
N PRO A 95 -3.49 -2.59 -21.28
CA PRO A 95 -3.46 -1.22 -21.82
C PRO A 95 -4.82 -0.53 -21.92
N ARG A 96 -5.91 -1.30 -22.09
CA ARG A 96 -7.28 -0.76 -22.15
C ARG A 96 -7.69 -0.01 -20.88
N TYR A 97 -7.05 -0.28 -19.74
CA TYR A 97 -7.33 0.37 -18.45
C TYR A 97 -6.39 1.54 -18.14
N SER A 98 -5.55 1.97 -19.08
CA SER A 98 -4.58 3.06 -18.84
C SER A 98 -5.23 4.37 -18.35
N LEU A 99 -6.41 4.72 -18.83
CA LEU A 99 -7.14 5.90 -18.40
C LEU A 99 -7.81 5.73 -17.02
N THR A 100 -8.02 4.51 -16.55
CA THR A 100 -8.60 4.20 -15.24
C THR A 100 -7.77 4.76 -14.11
N VAL A 101 -6.45 4.86 -14.30
CA VAL A 101 -5.51 5.49 -13.37
C VAL A 101 -5.92 6.92 -13.05
N LEU A 102 -6.20 7.74 -14.09
CA LEU A 102 -6.60 9.14 -13.93
C LEU A 102 -8.00 9.25 -13.31
N GLN A 103 -8.92 8.38 -13.71
CA GLN A 103 -10.29 8.36 -13.20
C GLN A 103 -10.32 8.08 -11.70
N LEU A 104 -9.59 7.06 -11.24
CA LEU A 104 -9.47 6.71 -9.82
C LEU A 104 -8.80 7.84 -9.01
N ALA A 105 -7.71 8.41 -9.53
CA ALA A 105 -7.03 9.53 -8.88
C ALA A 105 -7.97 10.74 -8.73
N LYS A 106 -8.72 11.09 -9.79
CA LYS A 106 -9.69 12.18 -9.76
C LYS A 106 -10.82 11.92 -8.76
N ALA A 107 -11.37 10.72 -8.73
CA ALA A 107 -12.42 10.35 -7.77
C ALA A 107 -11.94 10.51 -6.31
N CYS A 108 -10.73 10.05 -6.01
CA CYS A 108 -10.12 10.21 -4.70
C CYS A 108 -9.90 11.68 -4.33
N LEU A 109 -9.37 12.49 -5.26
CA LEU A 109 -9.09 13.91 -5.01
C LEU A 109 -10.33 14.79 -4.88
N SER A 110 -11.47 14.35 -5.39
CA SER A 110 -12.75 15.08 -5.30
C SER A 110 -13.45 14.91 -3.95
N GLY A 111 -12.86 14.21 -2.99
CA GLY A 111 -13.40 14.01 -1.66
C GLY A 111 -13.30 15.24 -0.75
N PRO A 112 -13.90 15.18 0.45
CA PRO A 112 -13.98 16.30 1.40
C PRO A 112 -12.72 16.44 2.27
N GLN A 113 -11.61 15.82 1.92
CA GLN A 113 -10.34 15.94 2.66
C GLN A 113 -9.68 17.30 2.45
N ASP A 114 -9.03 17.80 3.49
CA ASP A 114 -8.20 19.02 3.42
C ASP A 114 -6.85 18.77 2.75
N LEU A 115 -6.35 17.52 2.82
CA LEU A 115 -5.06 17.14 2.28
C LEU A 115 -5.07 15.67 1.84
N THR A 116 -4.45 15.41 0.70
CA THR A 116 -4.16 14.04 0.25
C THR A 116 -2.65 13.81 0.24
N LEU A 117 -2.20 12.70 0.82
CA LEU A 117 -0.80 12.31 0.91
C LEU A 117 -0.58 10.93 0.30
N ALA A 118 0.60 10.75 -0.31
CA ALA A 118 1.12 9.44 -0.72
C ALA A 118 2.54 9.30 -0.16
N ASP A 119 2.79 8.29 0.65
CA ASP A 119 4.08 8.08 1.33
C ASP A 119 4.98 7.03 0.67
N GLY A 120 4.47 6.27 -0.29
CA GLY A 120 5.19 5.19 -0.96
C GLY A 120 5.08 5.24 -2.49
N ALA A 121 4.97 6.43 -3.08
CA ALA A 121 4.79 6.56 -4.52
C ALA A 121 6.09 6.24 -5.28
N HIS A 122 6.04 5.27 -6.20
CA HIS A 122 7.10 5.04 -7.16
C HIS A 122 7.11 6.15 -8.23
N ASP A 123 8.15 6.21 -9.07
CA ASP A 123 8.37 7.31 -10.02
C ASP A 123 7.19 7.60 -10.95
N LEU A 124 6.52 6.58 -11.45
CA LEU A 124 5.34 6.77 -12.32
C LEU A 124 4.19 7.42 -11.55
N SER A 125 3.88 6.92 -10.35
CA SER A 125 2.85 7.49 -9.48
C SER A 125 3.20 8.93 -9.08
N ARG A 126 4.47 9.21 -8.77
CA ARG A 126 4.94 10.56 -8.46
C ARG A 126 4.75 11.54 -9.62
N ARG A 127 5.08 11.11 -10.85
CA ARG A 127 4.85 11.93 -12.06
C ARG A 127 3.37 12.21 -12.30
N LEU A 128 2.53 11.20 -12.09
CA LEU A 128 1.08 11.35 -12.15
C LEU A 128 0.59 12.41 -11.15
N TRP A 129 1.01 12.31 -9.88
CA TRP A 129 0.66 13.26 -8.83
C TRP A 129 1.05 14.69 -9.19
N ILE A 130 2.28 14.91 -9.68
CA ILE A 130 2.75 16.23 -10.13
C ILE A 130 1.92 16.70 -11.32
N GLY A 131 1.61 15.82 -12.28
CA GLY A 131 0.84 16.16 -13.48
C GLY A 131 -0.61 16.59 -13.20
N ILE A 132 -1.20 16.14 -12.09
CA ILE A 132 -2.56 16.53 -11.67
C ILE A 132 -2.57 17.65 -10.61
N GLY A 133 -1.44 18.35 -10.41
CA GLY A 133 -1.34 19.51 -9.52
C GLY A 133 -0.81 19.22 -8.12
N GLY A 134 -0.39 17.99 -7.84
CA GLY A 134 0.29 17.65 -6.60
C GLY A 134 1.74 18.12 -6.54
N SER A 135 2.35 18.03 -5.37
CA SER A 135 3.76 18.34 -5.16
C SER A 135 4.51 17.18 -4.49
N ALA A 136 5.80 17.09 -4.76
CA ALA A 136 6.67 16.09 -4.13
C ALA A 136 7.68 16.79 -3.19
N ALA A 137 7.66 16.41 -1.90
CA ALA A 137 8.57 16.94 -0.89
C ALA A 137 9.83 16.07 -0.84
N LEU A 138 10.74 16.21 -1.81
CA LEU A 138 11.92 15.35 -1.99
C LEU A 138 12.81 15.26 -0.75
N LEU A 139 13.02 16.36 -0.04
CA LEU A 139 13.85 16.38 1.17
C LEU A 139 13.25 15.57 2.34
N TYR A 140 11.93 15.43 2.38
CA TYR A 140 11.21 14.66 3.41
C TYR A 140 10.88 13.24 2.95
N SER A 141 11.17 12.91 1.70
CA SER A 141 10.95 11.58 1.10
C SER A 141 12.19 10.69 1.13
N LEU A 142 13.20 11.06 1.92
CA LEU A 142 14.42 10.27 2.06
C LEU A 142 14.12 8.99 2.84
N HIS A 143 14.29 7.87 2.17
CA HIS A 143 14.23 6.55 2.80
C HIS A 143 15.62 6.17 3.31
N TRP A 144 15.74 5.89 4.60
CA TRP A 144 16.98 5.35 5.16
C TRP A 144 16.70 4.02 5.85
N SER A 145 17.69 3.13 5.80
CA SER A 145 17.61 1.85 6.49
C SER A 145 18.92 1.59 7.24
N ARG A 146 18.80 1.05 8.46
CA ARG A 146 19.94 0.57 9.25
C ARG A 146 19.82 -0.94 9.41
N PRO A 147 20.54 -1.75 8.65
CA PRO A 147 20.50 -3.18 8.79
C PRO A 147 21.08 -3.60 10.14
N LEU A 148 20.26 -4.24 10.98
CA LEU A 148 20.69 -4.74 12.29
C LEU A 148 21.61 -5.98 12.19
N ARG A 149 21.57 -6.66 11.04
CA ARG A 149 22.39 -7.83 10.69
C ARG A 149 22.96 -7.63 9.29
N PRO A 150 24.04 -6.85 9.16
CA PRO A 150 24.54 -6.41 7.84
C PRO A 150 24.93 -7.57 6.92
N ALA A 151 25.58 -8.63 7.44
CA ALA A 151 25.92 -9.80 6.65
C ALA A 151 24.71 -10.48 6.03
N ARG A 152 23.62 -10.67 6.82
CA ARG A 152 22.37 -11.24 6.31
C ARG A 152 21.66 -10.34 5.32
N TYR A 153 21.71 -9.03 5.52
CA TYR A 153 21.16 -8.05 4.59
C TYR A 153 21.87 -8.11 3.23
N VAL A 154 23.22 -8.15 3.24
CA VAL A 154 24.01 -8.30 2.01
C VAL A 154 23.68 -9.62 1.30
N LEU A 155 23.61 -10.73 2.04
CA LEU A 155 23.22 -12.02 1.47
C LEU A 155 21.83 -11.97 0.81
N SER A 156 20.86 -11.36 1.47
CA SER A 156 19.50 -11.21 0.90
C SER A 156 19.46 -10.36 -0.38
N LEU A 157 20.29 -9.31 -0.45
CA LEU A 157 20.43 -8.50 -1.67
C LEU A 157 21.08 -9.28 -2.82
N LEU A 158 22.08 -10.09 -2.52
CA LEU A 158 22.73 -10.95 -3.50
C LEU A 158 21.79 -12.06 -4.01
N GLU A 159 20.99 -12.65 -3.13
CA GLU A 159 19.96 -13.63 -3.48
C GLU A 159 18.90 -13.03 -4.41
N GLN A 160 18.46 -11.81 -4.14
CA GLN A 160 17.50 -11.10 -5.00
C GLN A 160 18.05 -10.83 -6.41
N ARG A 161 19.36 -10.66 -6.55
CA ARG A 161 20.03 -10.45 -7.84
C ARG A 161 20.37 -11.75 -8.58
N ALA A 162 19.93 -12.90 -8.08
CA ALA A 162 20.21 -14.23 -8.65
C ALA A 162 21.70 -14.53 -8.89
N ALA A 163 22.61 -13.79 -8.23
CA ALA A 163 24.05 -13.82 -8.49
C ALA A 163 24.85 -14.70 -7.51
N LEU A 164 24.19 -15.45 -6.60
CA LEU A 164 24.88 -16.27 -5.62
C LEU A 164 25.19 -17.66 -6.17
N PRO A 165 26.45 -18.13 -6.09
CA PRO A 165 26.79 -19.53 -6.32
C PRO A 165 26.09 -20.44 -5.30
N LEU A 166 25.73 -21.63 -5.75
CA LEU A 166 24.94 -22.63 -5.00
C LEU A 166 25.35 -22.86 -3.53
N PRO A 167 26.66 -22.92 -3.19
CA PRO A 167 27.09 -23.18 -1.80
C PRO A 167 26.75 -22.02 -0.84
N LEU A 168 26.74 -20.77 -1.32
CA LEU A 168 26.36 -19.61 -0.51
C LEU A 168 24.85 -19.52 -0.29
N ARG A 169 24.03 -20.04 -1.21
CA ARG A 169 22.57 -20.20 -1.02
C ARG A 169 22.25 -21.18 0.10
N LEU A 170 22.98 -22.26 0.20
CA LEU A 170 22.80 -23.29 1.24
C LEU A 170 23.22 -22.80 2.63
N ALA A 171 24.27 -21.98 2.72
CA ALA A 171 24.72 -21.37 3.98
C ALA A 171 23.67 -20.38 4.55
N GLY A 172 22.91 -19.68 3.69
CA GLY A 172 21.80 -18.82 4.10
C GLY A 172 20.58 -19.60 4.62
N ALA A 173 20.38 -20.84 4.11
CA ALA A 173 19.26 -21.70 4.50
C ALA A 173 19.45 -22.34 5.90
N CYS A 174 20.69 -22.47 6.37
CA CYS A 174 21.00 -23.04 7.69
C CYS A 174 20.80 -22.07 8.86
N TRP A 175 20.42 -20.81 8.59
CA TRP A 175 20.13 -19.85 9.64
C TRP A 175 18.63 -19.85 9.94
N PRO A 176 18.22 -19.90 11.22
CA PRO A 176 16.80 -20.00 11.55
C PRO A 176 16.00 -18.86 10.91
N PRO A 177 14.81 -19.16 10.39
CA PRO A 177 13.97 -18.14 9.77
C PRO A 177 13.64 -17.04 10.79
N TRP A 178 13.55 -15.82 10.29
CA TRP A 178 13.06 -14.69 11.11
C TRP A 178 11.73 -15.07 11.73
N PRO A 179 11.48 -14.67 12.99
CA PRO A 179 10.16 -14.76 13.56
C PRO A 179 9.19 -14.06 12.60
N THR A 180 8.13 -14.75 12.21
CA THR A 180 7.15 -14.30 11.20
C THR A 180 6.43 -13.01 11.54
N HIS A 181 6.61 -12.48 12.76
CA HIS A 181 6.04 -11.22 13.24
C HIS A 181 6.83 -9.95 12.83
N TRP A 182 7.99 -10.09 12.16
CA TRP A 182 8.76 -8.97 11.60
C TRP A 182 8.69 -8.97 10.06
N ARG A 183 7.50 -8.72 9.52
CA ARG A 183 7.40 -8.33 8.10
C ARG A 183 7.54 -6.82 8.00
N PRO A 184 8.36 -6.27 7.08
CA PRO A 184 8.34 -4.85 6.79
C PRO A 184 6.94 -4.49 6.30
N GLY A 185 6.24 -3.63 7.03
CA GLY A 185 4.90 -3.16 6.67
C GLY A 185 3.75 -3.53 7.63
N CYS A 186 3.97 -4.33 8.67
CA CYS A 186 2.94 -4.56 9.68
C CYS A 186 3.25 -3.74 10.94
N PRO A 187 2.56 -2.62 11.20
CA PRO A 187 2.66 -1.95 12.50
C PRO A 187 2.04 -2.87 13.57
N ARG A 188 2.81 -3.21 14.61
CA ARG A 188 2.24 -3.79 15.82
C ARG A 188 1.24 -2.81 16.40
N THR A 189 0.00 -3.20 16.50
CA THR A 189 -0.96 -2.58 17.41
C THR A 189 -0.46 -2.80 18.83
N GLY A 190 0.31 -1.85 19.35
CA GLY A 190 0.59 -1.78 20.78
C GLY A 190 -0.73 -1.55 21.50
N SER A 191 -1.12 -2.48 22.38
CA SER A 191 -2.18 -2.27 23.35
C SER A 191 -1.82 -1.05 24.17
N ILE A 192 -2.47 0.08 23.92
CA ILE A 192 -2.43 1.24 24.81
C ILE A 192 -3.24 0.83 26.05
N GLY A 193 -2.54 0.54 27.13
CA GLY A 193 -3.13 0.29 28.43
C GLY A 193 -4.03 1.47 28.83
N LYS A 194 -5.28 1.16 29.15
CA LYS A 194 -6.17 2.06 29.86
C LYS A 194 -5.57 2.32 31.24
N THR A 195 -5.00 3.48 31.47
CA THR A 195 -4.86 4.02 32.81
C THR A 195 -6.12 4.82 33.12
N ALA A 196 -6.93 4.25 34.01
CA ALA A 196 -7.99 4.95 34.72
C ALA A 196 -7.34 5.92 35.71
N SER A 197 -7.76 7.17 35.70
CA SER A 197 -7.96 8.08 36.85
C SER A 197 -8.73 9.28 36.33
#